data_a5414647924c56d05b5feb53af0caad1
#
_entry.id   a5414647924c56d05b5feb53af0caad1
#
_cell.length_a   1.000
_cell.length_b   1.000
_cell.length_c   1.000
_cell.angle_alpha   90.00
_cell.angle_beta   90.00
_cell.angle_gamma   90.00
#
_symmetry.space_group_name_H-M   'P 1'
#
loop_
_entity.id
_entity.type
_entity.pdbx_description
1 polymer ?
#
loop_
_entity_poly.entity_id
_entity_poly.type
_entity_poly.pdbx_seq_one_letter_code
_entity_poly.pdbx_strand_id
1 'polypeptide(L)'
;TKRFRGYGDMSQPKENYSAKLRAKSMVYFVICIILTLICLVPIYILIINATRKHVDIISSVSFIPGSNLAANVKKLLNDPMFQFDPFIGFKNSAIIAVGSTVLSVFFSALTAYGLVVYDFKLRGPAYTFILVVMMVPMQVTSVGFLQFMIKLGLSDSFIPLIVPTIAAPAIVFFMRQYLKSSFPLDIVEAARIDGCGEFRTFLTIAIPMMKPAIAVQAI
;
A
#
# COMPACT_ATOMS: atom_id res chain seq x y z
N THR A 1 36.46 -57.79 25.30
CA THR A 1 37.19 -56.72 24.66
C THR A 1 36.60 -56.41 23.28
N LYS A 2 35.66 -55.46 23.20
CA LYS A 2 35.15 -54.93 21.93
C LYS A 2 35.74 -53.53 21.74
N ARG A 3 36.59 -53.40 20.74
CA ARG A 3 37.19 -52.16 20.26
C ARG A 3 36.08 -51.22 19.72
N PHE A 4 35.94 -50.04 20.30
CA PHE A 4 35.24 -48.91 19.70
C PHE A 4 36.06 -48.39 18.50
N ARG A 5 35.52 -48.54 17.30
CA ARG A 5 36.07 -48.04 16.06
C ARG A 5 35.55 -46.63 15.79
N GLY A 6 36.42 -45.68 15.77
CA GLY A 6 36.49 -44.50 14.93
C GLY A 6 35.26 -43.64 14.80
N TYR A 7 35.25 -42.53 15.57
CA TYR A 7 34.55 -41.31 15.17
C TYR A 7 35.32 -40.78 13.93
N GLY A 8 34.71 -40.96 12.76
CA GLY A 8 35.21 -40.37 11.50
C GLY A 8 35.18 -38.86 11.58
N ASP A 9 36.23 -38.29 11.14
CA ASP A 9 36.54 -36.88 10.95
C ASP A 9 35.36 -36.15 10.25
N MET A 10 34.60 -35.37 11.00
CA MET A 10 33.54 -34.47 10.49
C MET A 10 34.07 -33.05 10.27
N SER A 11 35.33 -32.90 9.92
CA SER A 11 35.95 -31.62 9.61
C SER A 11 36.10 -31.40 8.10
N GLN A 12 34.99 -31.32 7.37
CA GLN A 12 34.90 -30.65 6.05
C GLN A 12 33.47 -30.78 5.55
N PRO A 13 32.67 -29.75 5.34
CA PRO A 13 32.77 -28.75 4.27
C PRO A 13 32.16 -27.35 4.63
N LYS A 14 32.54 -26.75 5.76
CA LYS A 14 31.95 -25.46 6.17
C LYS A 14 32.42 -24.27 5.34
N GLU A 15 33.62 -24.30 4.83
CA GLU A 15 34.24 -23.16 4.11
C GLU A 15 33.70 -23.01 2.69
N ASN A 16 33.51 -24.08 1.95
CA ASN A 16 32.93 -24.07 0.61
C ASN A 16 31.44 -23.71 0.60
N TYR A 17 30.71 -24.05 1.66
CA TYR A 17 29.27 -23.70 1.77
C TYR A 17 29.09 -22.22 2.03
N SER A 18 29.89 -21.61 2.89
CA SER A 18 29.84 -20.17 3.19
C SER A 18 30.25 -19.32 1.98
N ALA A 19 31.26 -19.75 1.22
CA ALA A 19 31.66 -19.08 -0.02
C ALA A 19 30.59 -19.16 -1.09
N LYS A 20 29.93 -20.30 -1.26
CA LYS A 20 28.81 -20.49 -2.20
C LYS A 20 27.58 -19.65 -1.81
N LEU A 21 27.27 -19.53 -0.54
CA LEU A 21 26.20 -18.66 -0.04
C LEU A 21 26.50 -17.18 -0.29
N ARG A 22 27.76 -16.75 -0.05
CA ARG A 22 28.19 -15.36 -0.33
C ARG A 22 28.12 -15.04 -1.83
N ALA A 23 28.60 -15.94 -2.69
CA ALA A 23 28.52 -15.78 -4.13
C ALA A 23 27.05 -15.67 -4.61
N LYS A 24 26.16 -16.53 -4.10
CA LYS A 24 24.72 -16.47 -4.40
C LYS A 24 24.09 -15.16 -3.93
N SER A 25 24.43 -14.71 -2.72
CA SER A 25 23.97 -13.44 -2.18
C SER A 25 24.44 -12.25 -3.02
N MET A 26 25.69 -12.28 -3.48
CA MET A 26 26.25 -11.23 -4.35
C MET A 26 25.53 -11.18 -5.72
N VAL A 27 25.21 -12.32 -6.31
CA VAL A 27 24.44 -12.38 -7.56
C VAL A 27 23.04 -11.76 -7.36
N TYR A 28 22.34 -12.11 -6.29
CA TYR A 28 21.04 -11.48 -6.00
C TYR A 28 21.17 -9.98 -5.75
N PHE A 29 22.21 -9.55 -5.06
CA PHE A 29 22.45 -8.12 -4.81
C PHE A 29 22.65 -7.36 -6.12
N VAL A 30 23.46 -7.89 -7.04
CA VAL A 30 23.68 -7.29 -8.37
C VAL A 30 22.36 -7.24 -9.17
N ILE A 31 21.59 -8.32 -9.17
CA ILE A 31 20.28 -8.35 -9.84
C ILE A 31 19.36 -7.27 -9.24
N CYS A 32 19.29 -7.15 -7.92
CA CYS A 32 18.49 -6.13 -7.26
C CYS A 32 18.93 -4.71 -7.64
N ILE A 33 20.25 -4.45 -7.72
CA ILE A 33 20.77 -3.14 -8.18
C ILE A 33 20.30 -2.85 -9.62
N ILE A 34 20.48 -3.82 -10.52
CA ILE A 34 20.06 -3.64 -11.93
C ILE A 34 18.56 -3.35 -12.02
N LEU A 35 17.74 -4.13 -11.32
CA LEU A 35 16.29 -3.91 -11.29
C LEU A 35 15.94 -2.52 -10.71
N THR A 36 16.61 -2.11 -9.64
CA THR A 36 16.43 -0.77 -9.05
C THR A 36 16.77 0.32 -10.05
N LEU A 37 17.90 0.21 -10.75
CA LEU A 37 18.28 1.18 -11.77
C LEU A 37 17.25 1.25 -12.90
N ILE A 38 16.75 0.11 -13.38
CA ILE A 38 15.69 0.05 -14.40
C ILE A 38 14.42 0.75 -13.90
N CYS A 39 14.01 0.52 -12.64
CA CYS A 39 12.84 1.18 -12.05
C CYS A 39 13.01 2.70 -11.91
N LEU A 40 14.23 3.20 -11.78
CA LEU A 40 14.54 4.64 -11.67
C LEU A 40 14.58 5.34 -13.02
N VAL A 41 14.76 4.62 -14.15
CA VAL A 41 14.84 5.21 -15.49
C VAL A 41 13.63 6.09 -15.83
N PRO A 42 12.36 5.69 -15.62
CA PRO A 42 11.22 6.54 -15.92
C PRO A 42 11.22 7.85 -15.14
N ILE A 43 11.60 7.81 -13.86
CA ILE A 43 11.70 8.99 -12.98
C ILE A 43 12.81 9.91 -13.49
N TYR A 44 13.97 9.34 -13.84
CA TYR A 44 15.08 10.07 -14.41
C TYR A 44 14.69 10.78 -15.73
N ILE A 45 14.04 10.07 -16.65
CA ILE A 45 13.55 10.63 -17.93
C ILE A 45 12.55 11.77 -17.68
N LEU A 46 11.66 11.64 -16.69
CA LEU A 46 10.70 12.68 -16.32
C LEU A 46 11.43 13.95 -15.88
N ILE A 47 12.44 13.84 -15.02
CA ILE A 47 13.26 14.97 -14.58
C ILE A 47 14.00 15.60 -15.76
N ILE A 48 14.62 14.81 -16.63
CA ILE A 48 15.30 15.29 -17.84
C ILE A 48 14.32 16.03 -18.75
N ASN A 49 13.15 15.47 -19.01
CA ASN A 49 12.14 16.09 -19.88
C ASN A 49 11.61 17.41 -19.30
N ALA A 50 11.53 17.57 -17.98
CA ALA A 50 11.17 18.84 -17.35
C ALA A 50 12.15 19.97 -17.71
N THR A 51 13.40 19.65 -18.07
CA THR A 51 14.43 20.61 -18.46
C THR A 51 14.51 20.88 -19.98
N ARG A 52 13.73 20.14 -20.80
CA ARG A 52 13.80 20.20 -22.28
C ARG A 52 12.67 21.03 -22.88
N LYS A 53 12.82 21.45 -24.13
CA LYS A 53 11.74 22.06 -24.91
C LYS A 53 10.74 21.01 -25.34
N HIS A 54 9.47 21.40 -25.48
CA HIS A 54 8.40 20.53 -25.93
C HIS A 54 8.70 19.81 -27.26
N VAL A 55 9.25 20.53 -28.22
CA VAL A 55 9.62 19.98 -29.54
C VAL A 55 10.69 18.90 -29.43
N ASP A 56 11.67 19.09 -28.56
CA ASP A 56 12.75 18.11 -28.34
C ASP A 56 12.25 16.84 -27.63
N ILE A 57 11.24 16.98 -26.78
CA ILE A 57 10.62 15.84 -26.07
C ILE A 57 9.86 14.94 -27.04
N ILE A 58 9.10 15.54 -27.97
CA ILE A 58 8.32 14.79 -28.97
C ILE A 58 9.22 14.12 -30.00
N SER A 59 10.33 14.77 -30.37
CA SER A 59 11.21 14.29 -31.45
C SER A 59 12.17 13.19 -31.00
N SER A 60 12.58 13.15 -29.73
CA SER A 60 13.59 12.19 -29.26
C SER A 60 13.59 11.97 -27.76
N VAL A 61 13.91 10.73 -27.35
CA VAL A 61 14.26 10.41 -25.96
C VAL A 61 15.70 10.84 -25.73
N SER A 62 15.97 11.57 -24.64
CA SER A 62 17.32 11.97 -24.26
C SER A 62 17.54 11.69 -22.78
N PHE A 63 18.77 11.34 -22.46
CA PHE A 63 19.26 11.19 -21.07
C PHE A 63 20.07 12.41 -20.60
N ILE A 64 20.18 13.45 -21.45
CA ILE A 64 20.93 14.66 -21.17
C ILE A 64 19.94 15.79 -20.85
N PRO A 65 20.13 16.50 -19.71
CA PRO A 65 19.26 17.62 -19.36
C PRO A 65 19.38 18.78 -20.33
N GLY A 66 18.27 19.48 -20.56
CA GLY A 66 18.24 20.74 -21.28
C GLY A 66 18.38 21.95 -20.34
N SER A 67 18.24 23.16 -20.88
CA SER A 67 18.35 24.44 -20.13
C SER A 67 17.00 25.12 -19.89
N ASN A 68 15.88 24.49 -20.23
CA ASN A 68 14.57 25.18 -20.26
C ASN A 68 13.73 25.01 -18.98
N LEU A 69 14.28 24.47 -17.89
CA LEU A 69 13.51 24.23 -16.66
C LEU A 69 12.80 25.48 -16.16
N ALA A 70 13.52 26.60 -16.03
CA ALA A 70 12.97 27.87 -15.56
C ALA A 70 11.86 28.41 -16.47
N ALA A 71 12.04 28.28 -17.79
CA ALA A 71 11.03 28.69 -18.77
C ALA A 71 9.79 27.82 -18.73
N ASN A 72 9.97 26.50 -18.57
CA ASN A 72 8.86 25.55 -18.46
C ASN A 72 8.06 25.79 -17.16
N VAL A 73 8.72 25.99 -16.02
CA VAL A 73 8.07 26.34 -14.75
C VAL A 73 7.33 27.67 -14.84
N LYS A 74 7.98 28.70 -15.39
CA LYS A 74 7.33 30.02 -15.60
C LYS A 74 6.09 29.88 -16.47
N LYS A 75 6.17 29.11 -17.55
CA LYS A 75 5.01 28.85 -18.43
C LYS A 75 3.90 28.12 -17.68
N LEU A 76 4.22 27.10 -16.94
CA LEU A 76 3.22 26.33 -16.15
C LEU A 76 2.49 27.21 -15.15
N LEU A 77 3.19 28.14 -14.49
CA LEU A 77 2.62 28.99 -13.43
C LEU A 77 1.85 30.21 -13.96
N ASN A 78 2.20 30.71 -15.16
CA ASN A 78 1.67 31.95 -15.66
C ASN A 78 0.83 31.85 -16.94
N ASP A 79 0.71 30.67 -17.53
CA ASP A 79 -0.06 30.49 -18.76
C ASP A 79 -1.56 30.42 -18.42
N PRO A 80 -2.37 31.38 -18.87
CA PRO A 80 -3.82 31.44 -18.60
C PRO A 80 -4.56 30.20 -19.12
N MET A 81 -4.00 29.50 -20.11
CA MET A 81 -4.60 28.32 -20.73
C MET A 81 -4.64 27.12 -19.77
N PHE A 82 -3.68 27.03 -18.86
CA PHE A 82 -3.63 25.90 -17.94
C PHE A 82 -4.42 26.11 -16.66
N GLN A 83 -4.71 27.34 -16.25
CA GLN A 83 -5.38 27.71 -14.98
C GLN A 83 -4.90 26.84 -13.78
N PHE A 84 -3.62 26.46 -13.81
CA PHE A 84 -3.05 25.48 -12.91
C PHE A 84 -2.43 26.19 -11.71
N ASP A 85 -3.07 26.04 -10.56
CA ASP A 85 -2.46 26.42 -9.27
C ASP A 85 -1.93 25.15 -8.57
N PRO A 86 -0.60 24.97 -8.52
CA PRO A 86 0.01 23.80 -7.86
C PRO A 86 -0.38 23.70 -6.39
N PHE A 87 -0.53 24.81 -5.69
CA PHE A 87 -0.89 24.80 -4.26
C PHE A 87 -2.31 24.29 -4.04
N ILE A 88 -3.26 24.70 -4.88
CA ILE A 88 -4.63 24.16 -4.85
C ILE A 88 -4.59 22.66 -5.21
N GLY A 89 -3.83 22.27 -6.22
CA GLY A 89 -3.65 20.88 -6.61
C GLY A 89 -3.10 20.02 -5.47
N PHE A 90 -2.04 20.45 -4.81
CA PHE A 90 -1.46 19.75 -3.64
C PHE A 90 -2.43 19.68 -2.47
N LYS A 91 -3.13 20.78 -2.16
CA LYS A 91 -4.14 20.82 -1.10
C LYS A 91 -5.26 19.80 -1.38
N ASN A 92 -5.80 19.79 -2.59
CA ASN A 92 -6.87 18.89 -2.98
C ASN A 92 -6.41 17.42 -2.92
N SER A 93 -5.23 17.12 -3.44
CA SER A 93 -4.63 15.80 -3.37
C SER A 93 -4.42 15.35 -1.91
N ALA A 94 -3.94 16.24 -1.04
CA ALA A 94 -3.76 15.93 0.38
C ALA A 94 -5.10 15.63 1.07
N ILE A 95 -6.15 16.41 0.81
CA ILE A 95 -7.49 16.17 1.37
C ILE A 95 -8.02 14.81 0.93
N ILE A 96 -7.93 14.50 -0.37
CA ILE A 96 -8.40 13.23 -0.91
C ILE A 96 -7.57 12.07 -0.33
N ALA A 97 -6.25 12.15 -0.38
CA ALA A 97 -5.36 11.10 0.09
C ALA A 97 -5.54 10.81 1.58
N VAL A 98 -5.51 11.84 2.42
CA VAL A 98 -5.70 11.67 3.87
C VAL A 98 -7.11 11.18 4.19
N GLY A 99 -8.13 11.79 3.59
CA GLY A 99 -9.53 11.40 3.82
C GLY A 99 -9.81 9.96 3.42
N SER A 100 -9.40 9.55 2.22
CA SER A 100 -9.60 8.18 1.73
C SER A 100 -8.80 7.17 2.55
N THR A 101 -7.54 7.45 2.88
CA THR A 101 -6.69 6.56 3.67
C THR A 101 -7.26 6.36 5.08
N VAL A 102 -7.62 7.44 5.78
CA VAL A 102 -8.17 7.36 7.14
C VAL A 102 -9.45 6.53 7.14
N LEU A 103 -10.38 6.81 6.21
CA LEU A 103 -11.65 6.08 6.16
C LEU A 103 -11.43 4.61 5.79
N SER A 104 -10.67 4.33 4.75
CA SER A 104 -10.44 2.94 4.30
C SER A 104 -9.75 2.10 5.36
N VAL A 105 -8.70 2.61 5.99
CA VAL A 105 -7.94 1.90 7.02
C VAL A 105 -8.77 1.71 8.28
N PHE A 106 -9.45 2.76 8.76
CA PHE A 106 -10.26 2.69 9.98
C PHE A 106 -11.41 1.70 9.85
N PHE A 107 -12.23 1.82 8.81
CA PHE A 107 -13.38 0.93 8.62
C PHE A 107 -12.96 -0.51 8.27
N SER A 108 -11.86 -0.68 7.54
CA SER A 108 -11.31 -2.00 7.29
C SER A 108 -10.77 -2.66 8.55
N ALA A 109 -10.07 -1.91 9.41
CA ALA A 109 -9.60 -2.41 10.69
C ALA A 109 -10.78 -2.79 11.61
N LEU A 110 -11.82 -1.95 11.67
CA LEU A 110 -13.03 -2.22 12.45
C LEU A 110 -13.75 -3.48 11.95
N THR A 111 -13.92 -3.61 10.63
CA THR A 111 -14.53 -4.78 10.01
C THR A 111 -13.71 -6.05 10.27
N ALA A 112 -12.39 -5.97 10.10
CA ALA A 112 -11.49 -7.09 10.36
C ALA A 112 -11.50 -7.51 11.82
N TYR A 113 -11.52 -6.54 12.75
CA TYR A 113 -11.65 -6.78 14.19
C TYR A 113 -12.97 -7.50 14.50
N GLY A 114 -14.10 -7.00 13.98
CA GLY A 114 -15.38 -7.64 14.14
C GLY A 114 -15.42 -9.08 13.62
N LEU A 115 -14.77 -9.35 12.48
CA LEU A 115 -14.67 -10.69 11.89
C LEU A 115 -13.71 -11.65 12.62
N VAL A 116 -12.82 -11.14 13.46
CA VAL A 116 -11.84 -11.99 14.20
C VAL A 116 -12.28 -12.21 15.63
N VAL A 117 -12.70 -11.15 16.32
CA VAL A 117 -12.98 -11.16 17.76
C VAL A 117 -14.36 -11.70 18.09
N TYR A 118 -15.37 -11.41 17.25
CA TYR A 118 -16.74 -11.84 17.53
C TYR A 118 -17.08 -13.16 16.85
N ASP A 119 -17.78 -14.02 17.57
CA ASP A 119 -18.40 -15.21 17.01
C ASP A 119 -19.89 -14.97 16.77
N PHE A 120 -20.30 -14.98 15.49
CA PHE A 120 -21.69 -14.77 15.06
C PHE A 120 -22.01 -15.61 13.83
N LYS A 121 -23.29 -16.01 13.71
CA LYS A 121 -23.77 -16.97 12.70
C LYS A 121 -23.41 -16.59 11.25
N LEU A 122 -23.36 -15.31 10.91
CA LEU A 122 -23.07 -14.82 9.56
C LEU A 122 -21.59 -14.47 9.32
N ARG A 123 -20.69 -14.73 10.26
CA ARG A 123 -19.25 -14.43 10.17
C ARG A 123 -18.60 -15.02 8.91
N GLY A 124 -18.86 -16.31 8.65
CA GLY A 124 -18.34 -16.99 7.45
C GLY A 124 -18.90 -16.41 6.16
N PRO A 125 -20.22 -16.38 5.98
CA PRO A 125 -20.86 -15.74 4.82
C PRO A 125 -20.44 -14.29 4.58
N ALA A 126 -20.36 -13.46 5.61
CA ALA A 126 -19.91 -12.07 5.50
C ALA A 126 -18.49 -11.95 4.96
N TYR A 127 -17.57 -12.78 5.47
CA TYR A 127 -16.21 -12.79 4.96
C TYR A 127 -16.14 -13.31 3.52
N THR A 128 -16.88 -14.36 3.19
CA THR A 128 -16.96 -14.87 1.81
C THR A 128 -17.50 -13.81 0.87
N PHE A 129 -18.52 -13.04 1.27
CA PHE A 129 -19.05 -11.94 0.49
C PHE A 129 -17.97 -10.88 0.20
N ILE A 130 -17.17 -10.50 1.19
CA ILE A 130 -16.04 -9.57 1.02
C ILE A 130 -15.06 -10.10 -0.03
N LEU A 131 -14.73 -11.39 0.02
CA LEU A 131 -13.82 -12.02 -0.95
C LEU A 131 -14.41 -12.03 -2.38
N VAL A 132 -15.70 -12.32 -2.51
CA VAL A 132 -16.39 -12.32 -3.81
C VAL A 132 -16.40 -10.91 -4.43
N VAL A 133 -16.66 -9.89 -3.61
CA VAL A 133 -16.63 -8.49 -4.09
C VAL A 133 -15.24 -8.09 -4.60
N MET A 134 -14.14 -8.61 -4.02
CA MET A 134 -12.79 -8.37 -4.53
C MET A 134 -12.55 -8.94 -5.94
N MET A 135 -13.33 -9.94 -6.37
CA MET A 135 -13.19 -10.54 -7.70
C MET A 135 -13.84 -9.69 -8.79
N VAL A 136 -14.64 -8.69 -8.44
CA VAL A 136 -15.26 -7.79 -9.42
C VAL A 136 -14.21 -6.79 -9.91
N PRO A 137 -13.91 -6.74 -11.23
CA PRO A 137 -12.94 -5.80 -11.77
C PRO A 137 -13.43 -4.36 -11.60
N MET A 138 -12.61 -3.50 -10.98
CA MET A 138 -12.95 -2.08 -10.77
C MET A 138 -13.23 -1.34 -12.09
N GLN A 139 -12.60 -1.76 -13.18
CA GLN A 139 -12.78 -1.17 -14.50
C GLN A 139 -14.22 -1.31 -15.01
N VAL A 140 -14.90 -2.40 -14.67
CA VAL A 140 -16.29 -2.63 -15.06
C VAL A 140 -17.25 -1.73 -14.29
N THR A 141 -16.96 -1.47 -13.03
CA THR A 141 -17.82 -0.68 -12.15
C THR A 141 -17.62 0.84 -12.30
N SER A 142 -16.47 1.27 -12.81
CA SER A 142 -16.08 2.70 -12.84
C SER A 142 -17.03 3.58 -13.67
N VAL A 143 -17.48 3.10 -14.84
CA VAL A 143 -18.40 3.87 -15.71
C VAL A 143 -19.77 4.04 -15.05
N GLY A 144 -20.30 2.95 -14.49
CA GLY A 144 -21.60 3.00 -13.79
C GLY A 144 -21.53 3.88 -12.54
N PHE A 145 -20.41 3.81 -11.82
CA PHE A 145 -20.17 4.66 -10.66
C PHE A 145 -20.14 6.14 -11.03
N LEU A 146 -19.42 6.52 -12.09
CA LEU A 146 -19.37 7.91 -12.56
C LEU A 146 -20.76 8.42 -12.92
N GLN A 147 -21.52 7.65 -13.71
CA GLN A 147 -22.89 8.02 -14.07
C GLN A 147 -23.81 8.19 -12.85
N PHE A 148 -23.65 7.33 -11.85
CA PHE A 148 -24.39 7.42 -10.60
C PHE A 148 -24.03 8.69 -9.81
N MET A 149 -22.75 9.05 -9.73
CA MET A 149 -22.29 10.27 -9.07
C MET A 149 -22.80 11.55 -9.78
N ILE A 150 -22.82 11.53 -11.11
CA ILE A 150 -23.41 12.63 -11.90
C ILE A 150 -24.91 12.78 -11.60
N LYS A 151 -25.67 11.68 -11.56
CA LYS A 151 -27.10 11.69 -11.22
C LYS A 151 -27.37 12.22 -9.81
N LEU A 152 -26.47 11.99 -8.88
CA LEU A 152 -26.55 12.51 -7.50
C LEU A 152 -26.09 13.98 -7.39
N GLY A 153 -25.56 14.60 -8.46
CA GLY A 153 -25.00 15.95 -8.41
C GLY A 153 -23.69 16.06 -7.64
N LEU A 154 -22.96 14.95 -7.48
CA LEU A 154 -21.73 14.88 -6.69
C LEU A 154 -20.44 14.91 -7.53
N SER A 155 -20.55 15.07 -8.85
CA SER A 155 -19.41 15.02 -9.79
C SER A 155 -18.34 16.09 -9.53
N ASP A 156 -18.73 17.24 -8.98
CA ASP A 156 -17.80 18.34 -8.64
C ASP A 156 -17.58 18.44 -7.12
N SER A 157 -17.27 17.29 -6.50
CA SER A 157 -16.98 17.22 -5.07
C SER A 157 -15.94 16.15 -4.75
N PHE A 158 -15.36 16.19 -3.55
CA PHE A 158 -14.43 15.15 -3.08
C PHE A 158 -15.15 13.90 -2.56
N ILE A 159 -16.46 13.94 -2.36
CA ILE A 159 -17.26 12.84 -1.80
C ILE A 159 -17.09 11.55 -2.61
N PRO A 160 -17.19 11.53 -3.96
CA PRO A 160 -16.99 10.31 -4.73
C PRO A 160 -15.59 9.69 -4.64
N LEU A 161 -14.59 10.49 -4.28
CA LEU A 161 -13.20 10.04 -4.17
C LEU A 161 -12.85 9.55 -2.76
N ILE A 162 -13.55 10.06 -1.74
CA ILE A 162 -13.24 9.78 -0.33
C ILE A 162 -14.20 8.74 0.26
N VAL A 163 -15.52 8.96 0.16
CA VAL A 163 -16.51 8.16 0.88
C VAL A 163 -16.55 6.68 0.44
N PRO A 164 -16.50 6.33 -0.84
CA PRO A 164 -16.54 4.92 -1.25
C PRO A 164 -15.36 4.09 -0.77
N THR A 165 -14.24 4.72 -0.37
CA THR A 165 -13.07 4.03 0.15
C THR A 165 -13.30 3.36 1.51
N ILE A 166 -14.41 3.67 2.20
CA ILE A 166 -14.89 2.94 3.38
C ILE A 166 -15.05 1.45 3.06
N ALA A 167 -15.50 1.12 1.86
CA ALA A 167 -15.64 -0.24 1.38
C ALA A 167 -14.36 -0.68 0.66
N ALA A 168 -13.33 -1.06 1.40
CA ALA A 168 -12.04 -1.52 0.89
C ALA A 168 -11.79 -3.02 1.19
N PRO A 169 -12.40 -3.96 0.41
CA PRO A 169 -12.35 -5.39 0.70
C PRO A 169 -10.93 -5.95 0.81
N ALA A 170 -10.00 -5.47 -0.02
CA ALA A 170 -8.60 -5.89 -0.01
C ALA A 170 -7.90 -5.52 1.31
N ILE A 171 -8.17 -4.32 1.83
CA ILE A 171 -7.62 -3.88 3.11
C ILE A 171 -8.23 -4.69 4.25
N VAL A 172 -9.54 -4.97 4.22
CA VAL A 172 -10.21 -5.85 5.21
C VAL A 172 -9.58 -7.23 5.21
N PHE A 173 -9.34 -7.81 4.03
CA PHE A 173 -8.67 -9.11 3.92
C PHE A 173 -7.30 -9.09 4.59
N PHE A 174 -6.45 -8.12 4.26
CA PHE A 174 -5.10 -7.99 4.83
C PHE A 174 -5.14 -7.80 6.35
N MET A 175 -5.96 -6.87 6.83
CA MET A 175 -6.11 -6.58 8.27
C MET A 175 -6.59 -7.82 9.04
N ARG A 176 -7.54 -8.56 8.48
CA ARG A 176 -8.04 -9.79 9.09
C ARG A 176 -6.96 -10.87 9.16
N GLN A 177 -6.14 -11.04 8.12
CA GLN A 177 -5.04 -12.01 8.14
C GLN A 177 -3.99 -11.61 9.18
N TYR A 178 -3.68 -10.34 9.29
CA TYR A 178 -2.78 -9.83 10.31
C TYR A 178 -3.31 -10.10 11.72
N LEU A 179 -4.57 -9.76 12.00
CA LEU A 179 -5.19 -10.03 13.31
C LEU A 179 -5.19 -11.51 13.65
N LYS A 180 -5.51 -12.38 12.71
CA LYS A 180 -5.50 -13.84 12.94
C LYS A 180 -4.12 -14.39 13.31
N SER A 181 -3.06 -13.80 12.81
CA SER A 181 -1.70 -14.28 13.03
C SER A 181 -1.01 -13.66 14.25
N SER A 182 -1.41 -12.45 14.65
CA SER A 182 -0.62 -11.64 15.57
C SER A 182 -1.40 -11.06 16.75
N PHE A 183 -2.73 -11.24 16.79
CA PHE A 183 -3.59 -10.65 17.82
C PHE A 183 -4.08 -11.71 18.81
N PRO A 184 -3.60 -11.69 20.07
CA PRO A 184 -4.07 -12.63 21.09
C PRO A 184 -5.46 -12.24 21.59
N LEU A 185 -6.43 -13.15 21.48
CA LEU A 185 -7.82 -12.90 21.89
C LEU A 185 -7.95 -12.75 23.41
N ASP A 186 -7.06 -13.37 24.19
CA ASP A 186 -7.05 -13.31 25.65
C ASP A 186 -6.97 -11.88 26.18
N ILE A 187 -6.34 -10.95 25.43
CA ILE A 187 -6.28 -9.53 25.80
C ILE A 187 -7.67 -8.88 25.75
N VAL A 188 -8.50 -9.29 24.80
CA VAL A 188 -9.88 -8.78 24.69
C VAL A 188 -10.73 -9.31 25.82
N GLU A 189 -10.55 -10.59 26.18
CA GLU A 189 -11.26 -11.21 27.29
C GLU A 189 -10.89 -10.55 28.63
N ALA A 190 -9.60 -10.27 28.85
CA ALA A 190 -9.12 -9.53 30.01
C ALA A 190 -9.73 -8.11 30.07
N ALA A 191 -9.76 -7.39 28.95
CA ALA A 191 -10.39 -6.07 28.87
C ALA A 191 -11.89 -6.09 29.20
N ARG A 192 -12.60 -7.16 28.79
CA ARG A 192 -14.02 -7.37 29.14
C ARG A 192 -14.22 -7.62 30.62
N ILE A 193 -13.34 -8.42 31.24
CA ILE A 193 -13.35 -8.67 32.71
C ILE A 193 -13.14 -7.35 33.46
N ASP A 194 -12.24 -6.48 32.96
CA ASP A 194 -11.99 -5.14 33.52
C ASP A 194 -13.11 -4.14 33.24
N GLY A 195 -14.22 -4.56 32.59
CA GLY A 195 -15.37 -3.70 32.29
C GLY A 195 -15.15 -2.73 31.14
N CYS A 196 -14.12 -2.94 30.30
CA CYS A 196 -13.88 -2.11 29.13
C CYS A 196 -14.94 -2.38 28.03
N GLY A 197 -15.58 -1.33 27.55
CA GLY A 197 -16.55 -1.46 26.44
C GLY A 197 -15.88 -1.84 25.12
N GLU A 198 -16.57 -2.58 24.26
CA GLU A 198 -16.04 -3.17 23.02
C GLU A 198 -15.39 -2.14 22.07
N PHE A 199 -16.02 -1.00 21.84
CA PHE A 199 -15.46 0.04 20.98
C PHE A 199 -14.21 0.69 21.60
N ARG A 200 -14.19 0.84 22.92
CA ARG A 200 -12.99 1.32 23.64
C ARG A 200 -11.86 0.30 23.51
N THR A 201 -12.12 -0.98 23.70
CA THR A 201 -11.15 -2.06 23.49
C THR A 201 -10.57 -2.03 22.07
N PHE A 202 -11.42 -1.84 21.06
CA PHE A 202 -10.97 -1.66 19.68
C PHE A 202 -10.00 -0.48 19.54
N LEU A 203 -10.38 0.71 20.04
CA LEU A 203 -9.56 1.92 19.87
C LEU A 203 -8.28 1.90 20.69
N THR A 204 -8.33 1.41 21.93
CA THR A 204 -7.20 1.54 22.88
C THR A 204 -6.28 0.33 22.89
N ILE A 205 -6.73 -0.83 22.44
CA ILE A 205 -5.95 -2.07 22.42
C ILE A 205 -5.73 -2.55 21.00
N ALA A 206 -6.80 -2.80 20.23
CA ALA A 206 -6.65 -3.41 18.90
C ALA A 206 -5.95 -2.46 17.90
N ILE A 207 -6.36 -1.21 17.78
CA ILE A 207 -5.73 -0.22 16.87
C ILE A 207 -4.23 -0.06 17.15
N PRO A 208 -3.76 0.15 18.40
CA PRO A 208 -2.33 0.18 18.69
C PRO A 208 -1.56 -1.07 18.30
N MET A 209 -2.14 -2.25 18.52
CA MET A 209 -1.52 -3.52 18.12
C MET A 209 -1.51 -3.74 16.61
N MET A 210 -2.45 -3.14 15.88
CA MET A 210 -2.52 -3.16 14.42
C MET A 210 -1.63 -2.13 13.74
N LYS A 211 -0.90 -1.28 14.45
CA LYS A 211 -0.05 -0.22 13.87
C LYS A 211 0.83 -0.68 12.69
N PRO A 212 1.52 -1.85 12.75
CA PRO A 212 2.32 -2.30 11.60
C PRO A 212 1.47 -2.56 10.35
N ALA A 213 0.30 -3.19 10.52
CA ALA A 213 -0.62 -3.45 9.41
C ALA A 213 -1.24 -2.16 8.87
N ILE A 214 -1.61 -1.23 9.77
CA ILE A 214 -2.13 0.09 9.42
C ILE A 214 -1.09 0.88 8.61
N ALA A 215 0.17 0.89 9.04
CA ALA A 215 1.24 1.59 8.34
C ALA A 215 1.44 1.07 6.91
N VAL A 216 1.41 -0.26 6.72
CA VAL A 216 1.51 -0.88 5.38
C VAL A 216 0.33 -0.50 4.47
N GLN A 217 -0.87 -0.35 5.02
CA GLN A 217 -2.06 -0.02 4.23
C GLN A 217 -2.26 1.49 4.03
N ALA A 218 -1.55 2.32 4.79
CA ALA A 218 -1.61 3.77 4.67
C ALA A 218 -0.63 4.37 3.66
N ILE A 219 0.32 3.54 3.17
CA ILE A 219 1.28 3.88 2.11
C ILE A 219 0.69 3.61 0.74
#